data_4ead7682563c5081790683fa8c07cc32
#
_entry.id   4ead7682563c5081790683fa8c07cc32
#
_cell.length_a   1.000
_cell.length_b   1.000
_cell.length_c   1.000
_cell.angle_alpha   90.00
_cell.angle_beta   90.00
_cell.angle_gamma   90.00
#
_symmetry.space_group_name_H-M   'P 1'
#
loop_
_entity.id
_entity.type
_entity.pdbx_description
1 polymer ?
#
loop_
_entity_poly.entity_id
_entity_poly.type
_entity_poly.pdbx_seq_one_letter_code
_entity_poly.pdbx_strand_id
1 'polypeptide(L)'
;MDTTFVQFLFYRLDPAWRRLPEEERACRSTEFAEAVEGATEITTHAYNMTGMKAGTDLLLWRHGTDLAELQASASRLQQTTLGRYLDIAYSYLGLIRVSTYVRRQTPQEQAVLETERGTYLIIYPFTKTIDWYLLGKATRQGMMNEHIKVGHEYEHIRQVLVHSFGLDDQEFVVAYEAEDLMEFQSLVMELRSTDGRKYTLSDTPIFTCVHRPLRDALELLV
;
A
#
# COMPACT_ATOMS: atom_id res chain seq x y z
N MET A 1 10.17 -9.08 -18.75
CA MET A 1 9.66 -9.08 -17.37
C MET A 1 8.17 -8.86 -17.46
N ASP A 2 7.41 -9.73 -16.83
CA ASP A 2 5.96 -9.59 -16.81
C ASP A 2 5.58 -8.36 -16.00
N THR A 3 4.49 -7.70 -16.42
CA THR A 3 3.98 -6.52 -15.74
C THR A 3 3.38 -6.92 -14.40
N THR A 4 3.82 -6.34 -13.29
CA THR A 4 3.22 -6.55 -11.99
C THR A 4 2.24 -5.42 -11.68
N PHE A 5 0.97 -5.76 -11.58
CA PHE A 5 -0.09 -4.89 -11.09
C PHE A 5 -0.11 -4.94 -9.57
N VAL A 6 -0.34 -3.78 -8.95
CA VAL A 6 -0.47 -3.65 -7.50
C VAL A 6 -1.78 -2.95 -7.20
N GLN A 7 -2.51 -3.49 -6.24
CA GLN A 7 -3.75 -2.93 -5.74
C GLN A 7 -3.72 -2.86 -4.22
N PHE A 8 -4.12 -1.72 -3.67
CA PHE A 8 -4.33 -1.52 -2.24
C PHE A 8 -5.82 -1.31 -2.00
N LEU A 9 -6.48 -2.31 -1.41
CA LEU A 9 -7.88 -2.24 -1.04
C LEU A 9 -8.03 -1.94 0.45
N PHE A 10 -8.56 -0.76 0.76
CA PHE A 10 -8.90 -0.34 2.11
C PHE A 10 -10.37 -0.57 2.36
N TYR A 11 -10.67 -1.31 3.39
CA TYR A 11 -12.03 -1.65 3.75
C TYR A 11 -12.45 -0.93 5.03
N ARG A 12 -13.69 -0.47 5.03
CA ARG A 12 -14.43 -0.04 6.21
C ARG A 12 -15.38 -1.15 6.63
N LEU A 13 -15.36 -1.50 7.89
CA LEU A 13 -16.26 -2.49 8.48
C LEU A 13 -17.62 -1.86 8.82
N ASP A 14 -18.71 -2.49 8.35
CA ASP A 14 -20.06 -2.11 8.78
C ASP A 14 -20.22 -2.37 10.29
N PRO A 15 -20.67 -1.38 11.08
CA PRO A 15 -20.95 -1.57 12.52
C PRO A 15 -21.92 -2.70 12.84
N ALA A 16 -22.75 -3.15 11.90
CA ALA A 16 -23.63 -4.30 12.08
C ALA A 16 -22.85 -5.60 12.34
N TRP A 17 -21.62 -5.72 11.81
CA TRP A 17 -20.72 -6.83 12.06
C TRP A 17 -20.49 -7.08 13.56
N ARG A 18 -20.25 -6.02 14.32
CA ARG A 18 -19.98 -6.09 15.77
C ARG A 18 -21.15 -6.59 16.60
N ARG A 19 -22.36 -6.64 16.02
CA ARG A 19 -23.59 -7.13 16.67
C ARG A 19 -23.81 -8.63 16.46
N LEU A 20 -23.04 -9.25 15.57
CA LEU A 20 -23.13 -10.68 15.31
C LEU A 20 -22.52 -11.47 16.49
N PRO A 21 -23.03 -12.68 16.76
CA PRO A 21 -22.39 -13.61 17.68
C PRO A 21 -20.95 -13.91 17.28
N GLU A 22 -20.07 -14.14 18.25
CA GLU A 22 -18.65 -14.41 18.02
C GLU A 22 -18.42 -15.61 17.10
N GLU A 23 -19.15 -16.72 17.33
CA GLU A 23 -19.07 -17.93 16.50
C GLU A 23 -19.42 -17.64 15.03
N GLU A 24 -20.42 -16.80 14.80
CA GLU A 24 -20.83 -16.40 13.46
C GLU A 24 -19.78 -15.54 12.78
N ARG A 25 -19.18 -14.60 13.50
CA ARG A 25 -18.06 -13.79 12.99
C ARG A 25 -16.85 -14.66 12.62
N ALA A 26 -16.48 -15.60 13.49
CA ALA A 26 -15.36 -16.52 13.25
C ALA A 26 -15.58 -17.37 11.99
N CYS A 27 -16.79 -17.94 11.81
CA CYS A 27 -17.14 -18.72 10.62
C CYS A 27 -17.03 -17.86 9.33
N ARG A 28 -17.59 -16.66 9.35
CA ARG A 28 -17.60 -15.75 8.20
C ARG A 28 -16.19 -15.20 7.88
N SER A 29 -15.35 -14.96 8.89
CA SER A 29 -13.95 -14.60 8.73
C SER A 29 -13.16 -15.73 8.08
N THR A 30 -13.45 -16.98 8.45
CA THR A 30 -12.81 -18.16 7.83
C THR A 30 -13.14 -18.25 6.34
N GLU A 31 -14.42 -18.10 5.94
CA GLU A 31 -14.84 -18.07 4.53
C GLU A 31 -14.10 -16.99 3.73
N PHE A 32 -13.96 -15.80 4.30
CA PHE A 32 -13.22 -14.70 3.64
C PHE A 32 -11.73 -15.03 3.51
N ALA A 33 -11.11 -15.57 4.56
CA ALA A 33 -9.71 -15.97 4.52
C ALA A 33 -9.45 -17.05 3.44
N GLU A 34 -10.31 -18.07 3.37
CA GLU A 34 -10.23 -19.11 2.34
C GLU A 34 -10.38 -18.54 0.92
N ALA A 35 -11.23 -17.53 0.73
CA ALA A 35 -11.37 -16.86 -0.56
C ALA A 35 -10.13 -16.03 -0.96
N VAL A 36 -9.42 -15.43 0.03
CA VAL A 36 -8.13 -14.76 -0.19
C VAL A 36 -7.05 -15.79 -0.52
N GLU A 37 -6.91 -16.83 0.30
CA GLU A 37 -5.90 -17.88 0.17
C GLU A 37 -6.08 -18.70 -1.12
N GLY A 38 -7.32 -18.88 -1.57
CA GLY A 38 -7.66 -19.59 -2.80
C GLY A 38 -7.30 -18.84 -4.10
N ALA A 39 -6.99 -17.55 -4.02
CA ALA A 39 -6.56 -16.75 -5.17
C ALA A 39 -5.04 -16.90 -5.40
N THR A 40 -4.57 -18.09 -5.76
CA THR A 40 -3.14 -18.48 -5.82
C THR A 40 -2.28 -17.66 -6.79
N GLU A 41 -2.90 -17.03 -7.80
CA GLU A 41 -2.22 -16.15 -8.77
C GLU A 41 -2.00 -14.72 -8.23
N ILE A 42 -2.53 -14.44 -7.02
CA ILE A 42 -2.47 -13.12 -6.39
C ILE A 42 -1.80 -13.25 -5.03
N THR A 43 -0.69 -12.56 -4.86
CA THR A 43 -0.09 -12.39 -3.54
C THR A 43 -0.88 -11.34 -2.77
N THR A 44 -1.30 -11.68 -1.55
CA THR A 44 -2.08 -10.77 -0.69
C THR A 44 -1.42 -10.69 0.69
N HIS A 45 -1.17 -9.46 1.14
CA HIS A 45 -0.72 -9.15 2.50
C HIS A 45 -1.81 -8.38 3.23
N ALA A 46 -2.08 -8.75 4.48
CA ALA A 46 -3.14 -8.17 5.28
C ALA A 46 -2.57 -7.24 6.37
N TYR A 47 -3.25 -6.11 6.56
CA TYR A 47 -2.91 -5.14 7.59
C TYR A 47 -4.18 -4.72 8.34
N ASN A 48 -4.14 -4.82 9.67
CA ASN A 48 -5.23 -4.32 10.49
C ASN A 48 -5.07 -2.81 10.70
N MET A 49 -6.16 -2.08 10.56
CA MET A 49 -6.20 -0.61 10.69
C MET A 49 -7.22 -0.14 11.71
N THR A 50 -7.84 -1.05 12.44
CA THR A 50 -8.86 -0.72 13.44
C THR A 50 -8.34 0.32 14.42
N GLY A 51 -9.02 1.45 14.53
CA GLY A 51 -8.64 2.57 15.40
C GLY A 51 -7.47 3.45 14.90
N MET A 52 -6.79 3.09 13.80
CA MET A 52 -5.65 3.87 13.27
C MET A 52 -6.11 5.03 12.40
N LYS A 53 -7.13 4.83 11.57
CA LYS A 53 -7.68 5.88 10.73
C LYS A 53 -9.19 5.74 10.59
N ALA A 54 -9.89 6.84 10.81
CA ALA A 54 -11.35 6.86 10.68
C ALA A 54 -11.79 6.41 9.28
N GLY A 55 -12.75 5.49 9.24
CA GLY A 55 -13.33 4.96 8.01
C GLY A 55 -12.52 3.85 7.33
N THR A 56 -11.47 3.32 7.99
CA THR A 56 -10.71 2.17 7.49
C THR A 56 -10.39 1.20 8.62
N ASP A 57 -10.63 -0.09 8.41
CA ASP A 57 -10.45 -1.13 9.41
C ASP A 57 -9.48 -2.24 8.94
N LEU A 58 -9.44 -2.51 7.63
CA LEU A 58 -8.60 -3.53 7.01
C LEU A 58 -7.99 -3.01 5.72
N LEU A 59 -6.71 -3.30 5.49
CA LEU A 59 -6.05 -3.13 4.20
C LEU A 59 -5.62 -4.50 3.68
N LEU A 60 -5.93 -4.77 2.42
CA LEU A 60 -5.31 -5.84 1.64
C LEU A 60 -4.38 -5.20 0.58
N TRP A 61 -3.08 -5.44 0.70
CA TRP A 61 -2.11 -5.14 -0.33
C TRP A 61 -1.99 -6.36 -1.23
N ARG A 62 -2.37 -6.20 -2.49
CA ARG A 62 -2.52 -7.29 -3.44
C ARG A 62 -1.67 -7.02 -4.68
N HIS A 63 -1.03 -8.05 -5.22
CA HIS A 63 -0.34 -7.92 -6.49
C HIS A 63 -0.38 -9.22 -7.30
N GLY A 64 -0.28 -9.09 -8.61
CA GLY A 64 -0.30 -10.18 -9.57
C GLY A 64 0.04 -9.70 -10.98
N THR A 65 0.11 -10.61 -11.93
CA THR A 65 0.47 -10.30 -13.33
C THR A 65 -0.75 -10.14 -14.24
N ASP A 66 -1.94 -10.51 -13.76
CA ASP A 66 -3.20 -10.39 -14.49
C ASP A 66 -4.16 -9.45 -13.75
N LEU A 67 -4.46 -8.31 -14.39
CA LEU A 67 -5.40 -7.33 -13.85
C LEU A 67 -6.84 -7.85 -13.80
N ALA A 68 -7.24 -8.67 -14.77
CA ALA A 68 -8.59 -9.22 -14.80
C ALA A 68 -8.79 -10.20 -13.63
N GLU A 69 -7.76 -11.00 -13.29
CA GLU A 69 -7.80 -11.88 -12.11
C GLU A 69 -7.77 -11.10 -10.80
N LEU A 70 -6.99 -10.01 -10.70
CA LEU A 70 -7.06 -9.09 -9.56
C LEU A 70 -8.48 -8.56 -9.33
N GLN A 71 -9.15 -8.15 -10.39
CA GLN A 71 -10.53 -7.66 -10.34
C GLN A 71 -11.51 -8.79 -10.00
N ALA A 72 -11.40 -9.95 -10.65
CA ALA A 72 -12.29 -11.09 -10.41
C ALA A 72 -12.20 -11.60 -8.97
N SER A 73 -10.98 -11.71 -8.43
CA SER A 73 -10.77 -12.12 -7.03
C SER A 73 -11.32 -11.09 -6.04
N ALA A 74 -11.18 -9.77 -6.31
CA ALA A 74 -11.81 -8.74 -5.48
C ALA A 74 -13.34 -8.89 -5.47
N SER A 75 -13.95 -9.22 -6.61
CA SER A 75 -15.38 -9.50 -6.70
C SER A 75 -15.78 -10.73 -5.87
N ARG A 76 -14.97 -11.80 -5.89
CA ARG A 76 -15.20 -12.98 -5.05
C ARG A 76 -15.15 -12.65 -3.56
N LEU A 77 -14.20 -11.83 -3.11
CA LEU A 77 -14.12 -11.38 -1.72
C LEU A 77 -15.40 -10.64 -1.29
N GLN A 78 -15.94 -9.75 -2.12
CA GLN A 78 -17.18 -9.03 -1.86
C GLN A 78 -18.41 -9.94 -1.79
N GLN A 79 -18.37 -11.13 -2.39
CA GLN A 79 -19.47 -12.09 -2.37
C GLN A 79 -19.49 -12.95 -1.10
N THR A 80 -18.37 -13.05 -0.36
CA THR A 80 -18.33 -13.79 0.92
C THR A 80 -19.23 -13.14 1.95
N THR A 81 -19.57 -13.88 2.99
CA THR A 81 -20.45 -13.38 4.05
C THR A 81 -19.82 -12.22 4.83
N LEU A 82 -18.50 -12.25 5.14
CA LEU A 82 -17.80 -11.10 5.72
C LEU A 82 -17.68 -9.96 4.69
N GLY A 83 -17.39 -10.29 3.42
CA GLY A 83 -17.22 -9.29 2.36
C GLY A 83 -18.41 -8.35 2.20
N ARG A 84 -19.63 -8.82 2.52
CA ARG A 84 -20.85 -7.99 2.53
C ARG A 84 -20.91 -6.95 3.66
N TYR A 85 -20.04 -7.06 4.66
CA TYR A 85 -19.86 -6.08 5.74
C TYR A 85 -18.60 -5.21 5.54
N LEU A 86 -17.88 -5.39 4.41
CA LEU A 86 -16.67 -4.66 4.09
C LEU A 86 -16.90 -3.75 2.89
N ASP A 87 -17.18 -2.47 3.16
CA ASP A 87 -17.22 -1.44 2.11
C ASP A 87 -15.79 -1.06 1.70
N ILE A 88 -15.55 -0.92 0.39
CA ILE A 88 -14.28 -0.37 -0.11
C ILE A 88 -14.27 1.13 0.17
N ALA A 89 -13.43 1.54 1.13
CA ALA A 89 -13.26 2.95 1.49
C ALA A 89 -12.29 3.68 0.54
N TYR A 90 -11.18 2.97 0.15
CA TYR A 90 -10.23 3.44 -0.86
C TYR A 90 -9.73 2.25 -1.67
N SER A 91 -9.43 2.51 -2.93
CA SER A 91 -8.76 1.55 -3.82
C SER A 91 -7.69 2.30 -4.59
N TYR A 92 -6.43 1.86 -4.51
CA TYR A 92 -5.34 2.40 -5.31
C TYR A 92 -4.80 1.32 -6.22
N LEU A 93 -4.69 1.65 -7.51
CA LEU A 93 -4.19 0.75 -8.54
C LEU A 93 -2.98 1.35 -9.24
N GLY A 94 -2.01 0.51 -9.55
CA GLY A 94 -0.87 0.91 -10.38
C GLY A 94 0.04 -0.25 -10.75
N LEU A 95 1.22 0.09 -11.25
CA LEU A 95 2.20 -0.85 -11.79
C LEU A 95 3.54 -0.68 -11.09
N ILE A 96 4.28 -1.79 -10.94
CA ILE A 96 5.69 -1.72 -10.61
C ILE A 96 6.47 -1.38 -11.87
N ARG A 97 7.30 -0.34 -11.79
CA ARG A 97 8.19 0.07 -12.87
C ARG A 97 9.58 0.36 -12.31
N VAL A 98 10.59 0.08 -13.13
CA VAL A 98 11.97 0.46 -12.80
C VAL A 98 12.06 1.99 -12.72
N SER A 99 12.64 2.50 -11.64
CA SER A 99 12.89 3.93 -11.48
C SER A 99 13.76 4.48 -12.59
N THR A 100 13.40 5.65 -13.15
CA THR A 100 14.21 6.34 -14.17
C THR A 100 15.38 7.12 -13.56
N TYR A 101 15.45 7.24 -12.24
CA TYR A 101 16.45 8.01 -11.51
C TYR A 101 17.55 7.17 -10.88
N VAL A 102 17.38 5.86 -10.78
CA VAL A 102 18.39 4.93 -10.27
C VAL A 102 18.86 3.99 -11.37
N ARG A 103 20.16 3.68 -11.39
CA ARG A 103 20.74 2.75 -12.38
C ARG A 103 20.46 1.29 -12.05
N ARG A 104 20.30 0.97 -10.77
CA ARG A 104 19.95 -0.37 -10.26
C ARG A 104 18.98 -0.18 -9.10
N GLN A 105 17.95 -0.99 -9.06
CA GLN A 105 17.08 -1.06 -7.89
C GLN A 105 17.89 -1.51 -6.69
N THR A 106 17.70 -0.82 -5.57
CA THR A 106 18.23 -1.24 -4.28
C THR A 106 17.39 -2.38 -3.71
N PRO A 107 17.92 -3.18 -2.77
CA PRO A 107 17.10 -4.15 -2.03
C PRO A 107 15.85 -3.51 -1.39
N GLN A 108 15.94 -2.27 -0.95
CA GLN A 108 14.83 -1.48 -0.39
C GLN A 108 13.69 -1.25 -1.41
N GLU A 109 14.01 -1.09 -2.70
CA GLU A 109 13.02 -0.90 -3.77
C GLU A 109 12.44 -2.23 -4.29
N GLN A 110 13.02 -3.37 -3.91
CA GLN A 110 12.56 -4.71 -4.30
C GLN A 110 11.56 -5.32 -3.31
N ALA A 111 11.28 -4.63 -2.20
CA ALA A 111 10.44 -5.12 -1.10
C ALA A 111 9.04 -5.63 -1.52
N VAL A 112 8.53 -5.21 -2.69
CA VAL A 112 7.25 -5.71 -3.22
C VAL A 112 7.27 -7.21 -3.49
N LEU A 113 8.42 -7.74 -3.87
CA LEU A 113 8.58 -9.14 -4.29
C LEU A 113 9.00 -10.05 -3.14
N GLU A 114 9.28 -9.49 -1.97
CA GLU A 114 9.68 -10.24 -0.79
C GLU A 114 8.46 -10.75 -0.04
N THR A 115 8.58 -11.95 0.55
CA THR A 115 7.50 -12.58 1.32
C THR A 115 7.43 -12.06 2.75
N GLU A 116 8.52 -11.57 3.30
CA GLU A 116 8.56 -11.00 4.65
C GLU A 116 8.10 -9.56 4.64
N ARG A 117 7.15 -9.23 5.52
CA ARG A 117 6.61 -7.88 5.70
C ARG A 117 7.16 -7.26 6.97
N GLY A 118 7.40 -5.93 6.93
CA GLY A 118 7.70 -5.14 8.13
C GLY A 118 6.48 -5.03 9.05
N THR A 119 6.72 -4.75 10.33
CA THR A 119 5.67 -4.58 11.34
C THR A 119 4.67 -3.49 10.96
N TYR A 120 5.16 -2.38 10.43
CA TYR A 120 4.35 -1.23 10.03
C TYR A 120 4.43 -0.97 8.54
N LEU A 121 3.29 -0.65 7.94
CA LEU A 121 3.19 -0.12 6.59
C LEU A 121 2.63 1.30 6.65
N ILE A 122 3.35 2.26 6.08
CA ILE A 122 2.87 3.62 5.89
C ILE A 122 2.66 3.85 4.40
N ILE A 123 1.42 4.12 4.00
CA ILE A 123 1.04 4.22 2.59
C ILE A 123 0.25 5.49 2.32
N TYR A 124 0.51 6.12 1.19
CA TYR A 124 -0.23 7.30 0.73
C TYR A 124 -0.15 7.49 -0.79
N PRO A 125 -1.21 8.03 -1.42
CA PRO A 125 -1.16 8.51 -2.79
C PRO A 125 -0.23 9.71 -2.88
N PHE A 126 0.41 9.89 -4.04
CA PHE A 126 1.37 10.96 -4.23
C PHE A 126 1.26 11.54 -5.64
N THR A 127 1.21 12.85 -5.72
CA THR A 127 1.11 13.59 -6.99
C THR A 127 2.11 14.74 -7.02
N LYS A 128 2.83 14.89 -8.12
CA LYS A 128 3.74 16.01 -8.38
C LYS A 128 2.98 17.22 -8.93
N THR A 129 3.58 18.39 -8.80
CA THR A 129 3.08 19.60 -9.48
C THR A 129 3.36 19.51 -10.99
N ILE A 130 2.60 20.29 -11.79
CA ILE A 130 2.84 20.41 -13.24
C ILE A 130 4.27 20.87 -13.50
N ASP A 131 4.77 21.82 -12.72
CA ASP A 131 6.11 22.38 -12.87
C ASP A 131 7.21 21.30 -12.78
N TRP A 132 7.01 20.24 -11.98
CA TRP A 132 7.94 19.10 -11.92
C TRP A 132 8.20 18.51 -13.30
N TYR A 133 7.14 18.31 -14.09
CA TYR A 133 7.23 17.69 -15.41
C TYR A 133 7.80 18.61 -16.48
N LEU A 134 7.69 19.92 -16.27
CA LEU A 134 8.26 20.96 -17.15
C LEU A 134 9.76 21.17 -16.90
N LEU A 135 10.31 20.70 -15.77
CA LEU A 135 11.75 20.75 -15.52
C LEU A 135 12.54 19.88 -16.49
N GLY A 136 13.74 20.32 -16.83
CA GLY A 136 14.70 19.52 -17.58
C GLY A 136 15.11 18.25 -16.81
N LYS A 137 15.43 17.18 -17.57
CA LYS A 137 15.80 15.89 -16.97
C LYS A 137 16.98 16.01 -15.99
N ALA A 138 17.98 16.81 -16.29
CA ALA A 138 19.16 17.00 -15.43
C ALA A 138 18.78 17.64 -14.09
N THR A 139 17.89 18.64 -14.11
CA THR A 139 17.40 19.31 -12.89
C THR A 139 16.64 18.33 -12.00
N ARG A 140 15.71 17.56 -12.57
CA ARG A 140 14.98 16.51 -11.83
C ARG A 140 15.94 15.47 -11.25
N GLN A 141 16.93 15.04 -12.03
CA GLN A 141 17.94 14.08 -11.56
C GLN A 141 18.73 14.63 -10.36
N GLY A 142 19.13 15.92 -10.38
CA GLY A 142 19.82 16.55 -9.26
C GLY A 142 19.02 16.49 -7.96
N MET A 143 17.74 16.89 -8.01
CA MET A 143 16.82 16.84 -6.85
C MET A 143 16.59 15.40 -6.38
N MET A 144 16.46 14.45 -7.31
CA MET A 144 16.28 13.05 -6.94
C MET A 144 17.54 12.43 -6.34
N ASN A 145 18.73 12.86 -6.74
CA ASN A 145 19.98 12.42 -6.12
C ASN A 145 20.04 12.84 -4.63
N GLU A 146 19.62 14.06 -4.30
CA GLU A 146 19.49 14.52 -2.91
C GLU A 146 18.50 13.64 -2.14
N HIS A 147 17.30 13.46 -2.69
CA HIS A 147 16.25 12.63 -2.09
C HIS A 147 16.71 11.18 -1.86
N ILE A 148 17.34 10.56 -2.85
CA ILE A 148 17.87 9.20 -2.77
C ILE A 148 18.99 9.10 -1.74
N LYS A 149 19.87 10.11 -1.65
CA LYS A 149 20.93 10.14 -0.64
C LYS A 149 20.35 10.09 0.77
N VAL A 150 19.35 10.92 1.07
CA VAL A 150 18.65 10.89 2.37
C VAL A 150 18.03 9.51 2.61
N GLY A 151 17.32 8.94 1.61
CA GLY A 151 16.72 7.61 1.76
C GLY A 151 17.75 6.51 2.09
N HIS A 152 18.96 6.58 1.54
CA HIS A 152 20.02 5.61 1.82
C HIS A 152 20.60 5.69 3.24
N GLU A 153 20.37 6.77 3.97
CA GLU A 153 20.77 6.89 5.37
C GLU A 153 19.85 6.08 6.31
N TYR A 154 18.69 5.62 5.79
CA TYR A 154 17.67 4.85 6.51
C TYR A 154 17.50 3.44 5.89
N GLU A 155 18.56 2.63 5.96
CA GLU A 155 18.64 1.34 5.26
C GLU A 155 17.59 0.31 5.71
N HIS A 156 17.06 0.45 6.94
CA HIS A 156 16.05 -0.46 7.50
C HIS A 156 14.62 -0.14 7.02
N ILE A 157 14.42 1.03 6.39
CA ILE A 157 13.12 1.40 5.84
C ILE A 157 13.05 0.95 4.39
N ARG A 158 12.17 -0.01 4.13
CA ARG A 158 11.91 -0.47 2.76
C ARG A 158 10.83 0.38 2.13
N GLN A 159 10.91 0.57 0.82
CA GLN A 159 9.89 1.34 0.09
C GLN A 159 9.54 0.69 -1.23
N VAL A 160 8.31 0.91 -1.63
CA VAL A 160 7.85 0.63 -2.97
C VAL A 160 7.14 1.85 -3.55
N LEU A 161 7.46 2.16 -4.80
CA LEU A 161 6.78 3.19 -5.57
C LEU A 161 5.96 2.52 -6.68
N VAL A 162 4.65 2.61 -6.54
CA VAL A 162 3.70 2.11 -7.53
C VAL A 162 3.31 3.26 -8.45
N HIS A 163 3.39 3.02 -9.76
CA HIS A 163 3.08 4.01 -10.80
C HIS A 163 1.62 3.88 -11.25
N SER A 164 0.84 4.94 -11.08
CA SER A 164 -0.60 4.98 -11.34
C SER A 164 -1.00 5.93 -12.48
N PHE A 165 -0.04 6.54 -13.19
CA PHE A 165 -0.29 7.51 -14.26
C PHE A 165 -1.34 7.04 -15.27
N GLY A 166 -2.47 7.75 -15.35
CA GLY A 166 -3.55 7.45 -16.29
C GLY A 166 -4.32 6.16 -15.99
N LEU A 167 -4.03 5.50 -14.85
CA LEU A 167 -4.73 4.32 -14.37
C LEU A 167 -5.61 4.63 -13.16
N ASP A 168 -5.24 5.66 -12.40
CA ASP A 168 -5.94 6.09 -11.21
C ASP A 168 -5.80 7.61 -11.05
N ASP A 169 -6.44 8.22 -10.06
CA ASP A 169 -6.48 9.69 -9.86
C ASP A 169 -5.11 10.27 -9.46
N GLN A 170 -4.31 9.53 -8.67
CA GLN A 170 -2.96 9.90 -8.31
C GLN A 170 -1.94 9.42 -9.34
N GLU A 171 -0.73 9.98 -9.31
CA GLU A 171 0.37 9.56 -10.19
C GLU A 171 1.15 8.39 -9.63
N PHE A 172 1.24 8.33 -8.29
CA PHE A 172 1.97 7.31 -7.57
C PHE A 172 1.23 6.89 -6.30
N VAL A 173 1.52 5.68 -5.84
CA VAL A 173 1.31 5.27 -4.45
C VAL A 173 2.67 4.93 -3.86
N VAL A 174 3.00 5.57 -2.73
CA VAL A 174 4.22 5.28 -1.97
C VAL A 174 3.83 4.41 -0.78
N ALA A 175 4.53 3.29 -0.62
CA ALA A 175 4.37 2.42 0.54
C ALA A 175 5.74 2.20 1.19
N TYR A 176 5.84 2.50 2.49
CA TYR A 176 7.02 2.30 3.32
C TYR A 176 6.76 1.22 4.35
N GLU A 177 7.69 0.29 4.48
CA GLU A 177 7.70 -0.68 5.57
C GLU A 177 8.80 -0.32 6.56
N ALA A 178 8.46 -0.32 7.84
CA ALA A 178 9.36 0.02 8.93
C ALA A 178 9.09 -0.86 10.17
N GLU A 179 10.14 -1.11 10.94
CA GLU A 179 10.03 -1.72 12.27
C GLU A 179 9.93 -0.65 13.38
N ASP A 180 10.47 0.55 13.12
CA ASP A 180 10.46 1.69 14.03
C ASP A 180 9.81 2.91 13.36
N LEU A 181 8.69 3.37 13.93
CA LEU A 181 7.98 4.56 13.45
C LEU A 181 8.71 5.86 13.78
N MET A 182 9.60 5.90 14.79
CA MET A 182 10.41 7.09 15.07
C MET A 182 11.48 7.27 13.98
N GLU A 183 12.12 6.18 13.56
CA GLU A 183 13.06 6.19 12.45
C GLU A 183 12.38 6.62 11.15
N PHE A 184 11.20 6.06 10.86
CA PHE A 184 10.40 6.48 9.70
C PHE A 184 10.01 7.96 9.76
N GLN A 185 9.62 8.48 10.92
CA GLN A 185 9.29 9.89 11.11
C GLN A 185 10.51 10.79 10.85
N SER A 186 11.70 10.37 11.31
CA SER A 186 12.95 11.09 11.07
C SER A 186 13.28 11.17 9.58
N LEU A 187 13.19 10.04 8.86
CA LEU A 187 13.33 10.00 7.40
C LEU A 187 12.39 11.00 6.72
N VAL A 188 11.09 10.99 7.07
CA VAL A 188 10.12 11.89 6.45
C VAL A 188 10.43 13.35 6.76
N MET A 189 10.85 13.68 7.98
CA MET A 189 11.23 15.04 8.36
C MET A 189 12.42 15.53 7.52
N GLU A 190 13.44 14.70 7.30
CA GLU A 190 14.58 15.05 6.44
C GLU A 190 14.18 15.21 4.98
N LEU A 191 13.38 14.29 4.44
CA LEU A 191 12.85 14.37 3.07
C LEU A 191 12.01 15.65 2.83
N ARG A 192 11.32 16.15 3.86
CA ARG A 192 10.56 17.41 3.79
C ARG A 192 11.44 18.64 3.62
N SER A 193 12.73 18.58 3.94
CA SER A 193 13.69 19.67 3.77
C SER A 193 14.39 19.66 2.41
N THR A 194 14.23 18.61 1.60
CA THR A 194 14.83 18.50 0.27
C THR A 194 14.13 19.36 -0.78
N ASP A 195 14.85 19.77 -1.83
CA ASP A 195 14.29 20.58 -2.91
C ASP A 195 13.15 19.91 -3.67
N GLY A 196 13.15 18.58 -3.74
CA GLY A 196 12.09 17.80 -4.38
C GLY A 196 10.71 18.01 -3.75
N ARG A 197 10.65 18.44 -2.48
CA ARG A 197 9.39 18.71 -1.75
C ARG A 197 8.59 19.86 -2.36
N LYS A 198 9.25 20.87 -2.92
CA LYS A 198 8.59 22.03 -3.58
C LYS A 198 7.65 21.63 -4.70
N TYR A 199 7.89 20.46 -5.28
CA TYR A 199 7.14 19.91 -6.42
C TYR A 199 6.16 18.81 -6.02
N THR A 200 5.80 18.69 -4.76
CA THR A 200 4.73 17.79 -4.30
C THR A 200 3.42 18.56 -4.24
N LEU A 201 2.44 18.14 -5.04
CA LEU A 201 1.10 18.71 -5.04
C LEU A 201 0.27 18.13 -3.89
N SER A 202 0.30 16.79 -3.74
CA SER A 202 -0.43 16.06 -2.72
C SER A 202 0.30 14.81 -2.30
N ASP A 203 0.22 14.48 -1.02
CA ASP A 203 0.72 13.26 -0.38
C ASP A 203 -0.24 12.79 0.73
N THR A 204 -1.54 12.94 0.49
CA THR A 204 -2.61 12.58 1.43
C THR A 204 -3.75 11.88 0.69
N PRO A 205 -4.57 11.04 1.39
CA PRO A 205 -4.50 10.68 2.82
C PRO A 205 -3.34 9.73 3.14
N ILE A 206 -2.79 9.85 4.36
CA ILE A 206 -1.75 8.92 4.86
C ILE A 206 -2.42 7.87 5.72
N PHE A 207 -1.99 6.60 5.54
CA PHE A 207 -2.47 5.45 6.30
C PHE A 207 -1.29 4.79 6.99
N THR A 208 -1.41 4.57 8.30
CA THR A 208 -0.48 3.77 9.09
C THR A 208 -1.18 2.45 9.43
N CYS A 209 -0.57 1.35 9.05
CA CYS A 209 -1.15 0.02 9.11
C CYS A 209 -0.23 -0.92 9.87
N VAL A 210 -0.79 -1.89 10.59
CA VAL A 210 -0.04 -2.91 11.33
C VAL A 210 -0.16 -4.23 10.58
N HIS A 211 0.97 -4.80 10.14
CA HIS A 211 1.00 -6.11 9.49
C HIS A 211 0.55 -7.21 10.45
N ARG A 212 -0.27 -8.09 9.95
CA ARG A 212 -0.71 -9.30 10.65
C ARG A 212 -0.88 -10.44 9.65
N PRO A 213 -0.65 -11.69 10.05
CA PRO A 213 -1.19 -12.82 9.30
C PRO A 213 -2.68 -12.60 9.01
N LEU A 214 -3.14 -13.01 7.84
CA LEU A 214 -4.50 -12.69 7.39
C LEU A 214 -5.57 -13.02 8.43
N ARG A 215 -5.52 -14.23 9.01
CA ARG A 215 -6.51 -14.68 9.99
C ARG A 215 -6.49 -13.83 11.25
N ASP A 216 -5.30 -13.48 11.76
CA ASP A 216 -5.14 -12.60 12.93
C ASP A 216 -5.66 -11.18 12.64
N ALA A 217 -5.45 -10.68 11.41
CA ALA A 217 -5.97 -9.38 11.00
C ALA A 217 -7.52 -9.36 10.99
N LEU A 218 -8.15 -10.47 10.58
CA LEU A 218 -9.59 -10.63 10.55
C LEU A 218 -10.20 -10.81 11.95
N GLU A 219 -9.51 -11.51 12.86
CA GLU A 219 -9.94 -11.67 14.26
C GLU A 219 -10.07 -10.32 15.00
N LEU A 220 -9.27 -9.33 14.61
CA LEU A 220 -9.31 -7.98 15.17
C LEU A 220 -10.43 -7.09 14.60
N LEU A 221 -11.22 -7.58 13.65
CA LEU A 221 -12.41 -6.89 13.14
C LEU A 221 -13.61 -7.09 14.10
N VAL A 222 -13.52 -6.51 15.28
CA VAL A 222 -14.51 -6.64 16.37
C VAL A 222 -15.36 -5.40 16.57
#